data_c5eeb4bb12594d5006ee0111a4ffca84
#
_entry.id   c5eeb4bb12594d5006ee0111a4ffca84
#
_cell.length_a   1.000
_cell.length_b   1.000
_cell.length_c   1.000
_cell.angle_alpha   90.00
_cell.angle_beta   90.00
_cell.angle_gamma   90.00
#
_symmetry.space_group_name_H-M   'P 1'
#
loop_
_entity.id
_entity.type
_entity.pdbx_description
1 polymer ?
#
loop_
_entity_poly.entity_id
_entity_poly.type
_entity_poly.pdbx_seq_one_letter_code
_entity_poly.pdbx_strand_id
1 'polypeptide(L)'
;MIRRKAAAAIQTGVFLLCMAALPGVAASALRPADPMTVVKTGLDQVIAVFNDQRMPLNQRREKLRSMSLQYFDFESMAKSALGYHWRGLTLAERNDFVPLFTEFIQDAYLSKMEQATVEKIRQEAKTTSVRFLKQTYFSPDYAEVFSTVALQDQKDPLELNYLMHQSGGQWRVYDVTVDAISLVANYRNQFNRVINNEGYPKLLADLRAKREQLQQYMKQEASNSASH
;
A
#
# COMPACT_ATOMS: atom_id res chain seq x y z
N MET A 1 49.65 61.44 13.59
CA MET A 1 48.20 61.15 13.55
C MET A 1 47.74 60.73 12.18
N ILE A 2 48.53 59.91 11.44
CA ILE A 2 48.27 59.52 10.01
C ILE A 2 48.53 58.00 9.79
N ARG A 3 48.31 57.17 10.78
CA ARG A 3 48.52 55.66 10.56
C ARG A 3 47.35 54.80 10.91
N ARG A 4 46.11 55.31 11.05
CA ARG A 4 44.91 54.52 11.39
C ARG A 4 43.84 54.50 10.31
N LYS A 5 44.05 55.07 9.13
CA LYS A 5 43.02 55.08 8.03
C LYS A 5 43.34 54.14 6.87
N ALA A 6 44.47 53.43 6.87
CA ALA A 6 44.82 52.52 5.78
C ALA A 6 44.49 51.04 6.05
N ALA A 7 44.11 50.68 7.27
CA ALA A 7 43.83 49.29 7.63
C ALA A 7 42.35 48.86 7.47
N ALA A 8 41.43 49.83 7.29
CA ALA A 8 40.00 49.55 7.16
C ALA A 8 39.53 49.34 5.71
N ALA A 9 40.36 49.68 4.72
CA ALA A 9 39.98 49.56 3.31
C ALA A 9 40.35 48.24 2.64
N ILE A 10 41.16 47.39 3.29
CA ILE A 10 41.62 46.10 2.73
C ILE A 10 40.75 44.92 3.19
N GLN A 11 40.02 45.11 4.29
CA GLN A 11 39.15 44.04 4.83
C GLN A 11 37.74 43.97 4.19
N THR A 12 37.32 45.02 3.48
CA THR A 12 36.00 45.03 2.80
C THR A 12 36.06 44.52 1.38
N GLY A 13 37.24 44.39 0.79
CA GLY A 13 37.39 43.92 -0.61
C GLY A 13 37.51 42.38 -0.79
N VAL A 14 37.85 41.66 0.29
CA VAL A 14 38.06 40.19 0.24
C VAL A 14 36.77 39.42 0.55
N PHE A 15 35.78 40.06 1.20
CA PHE A 15 34.52 39.40 1.55
C PHE A 15 33.45 39.43 0.44
N LEU A 16 33.68 40.22 -0.62
CA LEU A 16 32.71 40.35 -1.72
C LEU A 16 33.04 39.47 -2.93
N LEU A 17 34.13 38.69 -2.91
CA LEU A 17 34.55 37.85 -4.05
C LEU A 17 34.37 36.36 -3.84
N CYS A 18 33.77 35.92 -2.74
CA CYS A 18 33.46 34.50 -2.46
C CYS A 18 31.97 34.14 -2.60
N MET A 19 31.13 35.05 -3.10
CA MET A 19 29.72 34.78 -3.37
C MET A 19 29.36 34.65 -4.84
N ALA A 20 30.33 34.46 -5.71
CA ALA A 20 30.08 34.20 -7.12
C ALA A 20 30.45 32.77 -7.45
N ALA A 21 29.44 31.97 -7.80
CA ALA A 21 29.51 30.64 -8.40
C ALA A 21 29.75 29.47 -7.41
N LEU A 22 28.82 29.24 -6.50
CA LEU A 22 28.39 27.84 -6.36
C LEU A 22 27.50 27.54 -7.58
N PRO A 23 27.89 26.57 -8.45
CA PRO A 23 26.93 26.07 -9.42
C PRO A 23 25.77 25.56 -8.58
N GLY A 24 24.56 26.06 -8.84
CA GLY A 24 23.36 25.55 -8.26
C GLY A 24 23.36 24.05 -8.48
N VAL A 25 23.66 23.30 -7.45
CA VAL A 25 23.18 21.93 -7.32
C VAL A 25 21.68 22.15 -7.32
N ALA A 26 21.08 22.14 -8.51
CA ALA A 26 19.67 21.93 -8.64
C ALA A 26 19.44 20.66 -7.85
N ALA A 27 18.89 20.79 -6.65
CA ALA A 27 18.29 19.69 -5.93
C ALA A 27 17.31 19.15 -6.97
N SER A 28 17.71 18.10 -7.64
CA SER A 28 16.83 17.29 -8.48
C SER A 28 15.82 16.80 -7.45
N ALA A 29 14.75 17.55 -7.27
CA ALA A 29 13.61 17.12 -6.51
C ALA A 29 13.29 15.77 -7.17
N LEU A 30 13.61 14.67 -6.49
CA LEU A 30 13.27 13.33 -6.89
C LEU A 30 11.78 13.41 -7.19
N ARG A 31 11.44 13.47 -8.49
CA ARG A 31 10.03 13.41 -8.88
C ARG A 31 9.50 12.15 -8.22
N PRO A 32 8.41 12.21 -7.44
CA PRO A 32 7.82 11.01 -6.90
C PRO A 32 7.66 10.03 -8.06
N ALA A 33 8.02 8.78 -7.83
CA ALA A 33 7.87 7.73 -8.83
C ALA A 33 6.43 7.80 -9.37
N ASP A 34 6.24 7.60 -10.67
CA ASP A 34 4.89 7.60 -11.24
C ASP A 34 4.05 6.42 -10.70
N PRO A 35 2.71 6.49 -10.74
CA PRO A 35 1.83 5.46 -10.16
C PRO A 35 2.15 4.05 -10.64
N MET A 36 2.38 3.87 -11.93
CA MET A 36 2.68 2.55 -12.52
C MET A 36 4.01 1.99 -12.00
N THR A 37 5.02 2.83 -11.88
CA THR A 37 6.32 2.43 -11.32
C THR A 37 6.18 1.99 -9.86
N VAL A 38 5.35 2.68 -9.06
CA VAL A 38 5.09 2.29 -7.66
C VAL A 38 4.42 0.91 -7.59
N VAL A 39 3.39 0.66 -8.41
CA VAL A 39 2.70 -0.65 -8.44
C VAL A 39 3.65 -1.75 -8.91
N LYS A 40 4.43 -1.52 -9.97
CA LYS A 40 5.43 -2.49 -10.46
C LYS A 40 6.43 -2.86 -9.38
N THR A 41 7.02 -1.85 -8.72
CA THR A 41 8.00 -2.06 -7.65
C THR A 41 7.40 -2.85 -6.49
N GLY A 42 6.17 -2.52 -6.08
CA GLY A 42 5.46 -3.25 -5.03
C GLY A 42 5.22 -4.72 -5.40
N LEU A 43 4.78 -4.97 -6.63
CA LEU A 43 4.53 -6.32 -7.13
C LEU A 43 5.83 -7.14 -7.21
N ASP A 44 6.91 -6.57 -7.76
CA ASP A 44 8.22 -7.23 -7.85
C ASP A 44 8.73 -7.63 -6.46
N GLN A 45 8.55 -6.78 -5.46
CA GLN A 45 8.91 -7.08 -4.08
C GLN A 45 8.04 -8.21 -3.49
N VAL A 46 6.74 -8.23 -3.74
CA VAL A 46 5.85 -9.31 -3.31
C VAL A 46 6.30 -10.64 -3.94
N ILE A 47 6.56 -10.66 -5.24
CA ILE A 47 7.06 -11.84 -5.95
C ILE A 47 8.40 -12.31 -5.36
N ALA A 48 9.33 -11.39 -5.06
CA ALA A 48 10.60 -11.71 -4.45
C ALA A 48 10.43 -12.39 -3.07
N VAL A 49 9.49 -11.90 -2.24
CA VAL A 49 9.16 -12.52 -0.95
C VAL A 49 8.62 -13.95 -1.11
N PHE A 50 7.79 -14.21 -2.13
CA PHE A 50 7.29 -15.56 -2.40
C PHE A 50 8.36 -16.50 -2.96
N ASN A 51 9.30 -15.98 -3.74
CA ASN A 51 10.38 -16.76 -4.31
C ASN A 51 11.50 -17.10 -3.32
N ASP A 52 11.57 -16.40 -2.19
CA ASP A 52 12.56 -16.70 -1.14
C ASP A 52 12.15 -17.96 -0.37
N GLN A 53 12.74 -19.09 -0.77
CA GLN A 53 12.50 -20.40 -0.16
C GLN A 53 13.06 -20.53 1.25
N ARG A 54 14.01 -19.66 1.62
CA ARG A 54 14.67 -19.70 2.94
C ARG A 54 13.91 -18.91 4.00
N MET A 55 12.98 -18.06 3.57
CA MET A 55 12.21 -17.21 4.48
C MET A 55 11.13 -18.03 5.20
N PRO A 56 11.17 -18.15 6.54
CA PRO A 56 10.12 -18.79 7.33
C PRO A 56 8.76 -18.13 7.10
N LEU A 57 7.68 -18.91 7.24
CA LEU A 57 6.31 -18.46 6.94
C LEU A 57 5.90 -17.23 7.78
N ASN A 58 6.25 -17.21 9.08
CA ASN A 58 5.97 -16.08 9.95
C ASN A 58 6.70 -14.79 9.50
N GLN A 59 7.97 -14.89 9.10
CA GLN A 59 8.73 -13.74 8.59
C GLN A 59 8.17 -13.24 7.25
N ARG A 60 7.73 -14.16 6.39
CA ARG A 60 7.07 -13.82 5.14
C ARG A 60 5.79 -13.03 5.38
N ARG A 61 4.95 -13.46 6.33
CA ARG A 61 3.74 -12.74 6.74
C ARG A 61 4.04 -11.32 7.19
N GLU A 62 4.98 -11.18 8.13
CA GLU A 62 5.37 -9.86 8.64
C GLU A 62 5.92 -8.96 7.54
N LYS A 63 6.71 -9.50 6.64
CA LYS A 63 7.23 -8.76 5.49
C LYS A 63 6.09 -8.27 4.58
N LEU A 64 5.15 -9.13 4.24
CA LEU A 64 3.98 -8.76 3.42
C LEU A 64 3.06 -7.76 4.12
N ARG A 65 2.85 -7.87 5.44
CA ARG A 65 2.13 -6.87 6.24
C ARG A 65 2.81 -5.51 6.17
N SER A 66 4.10 -5.47 6.45
CA SER A 66 4.89 -4.24 6.39
C SER A 66 4.85 -3.59 5.01
N MET A 67 4.98 -4.39 3.95
CA MET A 67 4.88 -3.90 2.57
C MET A 67 3.49 -3.35 2.28
N SER A 68 2.42 -4.01 2.71
CA SER A 68 1.06 -3.51 2.48
C SER A 68 0.84 -2.13 3.10
N LEU A 69 1.39 -1.86 4.29
CA LEU A 69 1.33 -0.54 4.93
C LEU A 69 2.10 0.54 4.14
N GLN A 70 3.10 0.15 3.37
CA GLN A 70 3.86 1.07 2.54
C GLN A 70 3.10 1.45 1.25
N TYR A 71 2.44 0.46 0.62
CA TYR A 71 1.84 0.63 -0.70
C TYR A 71 0.35 0.99 -0.67
N PHE A 72 -0.37 0.68 0.41
CA PHE A 72 -1.80 0.94 0.53
C PHE A 72 -2.11 2.08 1.51
N ASP A 73 -3.13 2.86 1.19
CA ASP A 73 -3.72 3.82 2.12
C ASP A 73 -4.95 3.19 2.79
N PHE A 74 -4.70 2.45 3.86
CA PHE A 74 -5.77 1.78 4.60
C PHE A 74 -6.73 2.75 5.29
N GLU A 75 -6.33 3.97 5.61
CA GLU A 75 -7.24 4.96 6.17
C GLU A 75 -8.28 5.39 5.11
N SER A 76 -7.84 5.72 3.90
CA SER A 76 -8.72 6.04 2.79
C SER A 76 -9.61 4.86 2.39
N MET A 77 -9.07 3.64 2.42
CA MET A 77 -9.84 2.41 2.18
C MET A 77 -10.92 2.20 3.26
N ALA A 78 -10.58 2.31 4.54
CA ALA A 78 -11.48 2.17 5.67
C ALA A 78 -12.61 3.20 5.63
N LYS A 79 -12.25 4.47 5.43
CA LYS A 79 -13.21 5.57 5.24
C LYS A 79 -14.18 5.29 4.08
N SER A 80 -13.65 4.82 2.95
CA SER A 80 -14.44 4.52 1.77
C SER A 80 -15.32 3.27 1.96
N ALA A 81 -14.84 2.26 2.71
CA ALA A 81 -15.60 1.06 3.03
C ALA A 81 -16.77 1.33 4.00
N LEU A 82 -16.65 2.29 4.92
CA LEU A 82 -17.77 2.74 5.75
C LEU A 82 -18.72 3.68 5.01
N GLY A 83 -18.24 4.36 3.95
CA GLY A 83 -19.06 5.25 3.15
C GLY A 83 -19.68 6.39 3.97
N TYR A 84 -21.00 6.56 3.89
CA TYR A 84 -21.69 7.63 4.61
C TYR A 84 -21.68 7.45 6.14
N HIS A 85 -21.55 6.21 6.64
CA HIS A 85 -21.47 5.94 8.09
C HIS A 85 -20.23 6.55 8.73
N TRP A 86 -19.14 6.73 7.95
CA TRP A 86 -17.92 7.39 8.43
C TRP A 86 -18.14 8.76 9.05
N ARG A 87 -19.10 9.52 8.49
CA ARG A 87 -19.39 10.90 8.95
C ARG A 87 -20.00 10.94 10.34
N GLY A 88 -20.76 9.89 10.70
CA GLY A 88 -21.37 9.76 12.03
C GLY A 88 -20.43 9.28 13.13
N LEU A 89 -19.23 8.80 12.80
CA LEU A 89 -18.28 8.32 13.79
C LEU A 89 -17.51 9.44 14.45
N THR A 90 -17.30 9.30 15.76
CA THR A 90 -16.38 10.11 16.56
C THR A 90 -14.93 9.84 16.14
N LEU A 91 -14.02 10.74 16.53
CA LEU A 91 -12.58 10.55 16.29
C LEU A 91 -12.05 9.25 16.92
N ALA A 92 -12.51 8.92 18.15
CA ALA A 92 -12.14 7.70 18.84
C ALA A 92 -12.57 6.45 18.05
N GLU A 93 -13.82 6.39 17.59
CA GLU A 93 -14.33 5.28 16.78
C GLU A 93 -13.58 5.13 15.44
N ARG A 94 -13.20 6.23 14.80
CA ARG A 94 -12.36 6.18 13.58
C ARG A 94 -10.97 5.63 13.87
N ASN A 95 -10.35 6.08 14.97
CA ASN A 95 -9.05 5.60 15.41
C ASN A 95 -9.05 4.11 15.78
N ASP A 96 -10.17 3.59 16.28
CA ASP A 96 -10.34 2.16 16.55
C ASP A 96 -10.65 1.35 15.29
N PHE A 97 -11.43 1.91 14.37
CA PHE A 97 -11.86 1.20 13.16
C PHE A 97 -10.73 1.02 12.15
N VAL A 98 -9.91 2.04 11.90
CA VAL A 98 -8.86 1.97 10.85
C VAL A 98 -7.87 0.84 11.11
N PRO A 99 -7.28 0.67 12.32
CA PRO A 99 -6.43 -0.47 12.60
C PRO A 99 -7.15 -1.82 12.46
N LEU A 100 -8.37 -1.93 13.00
CA LEU A 100 -9.17 -3.16 12.93
C LEU A 100 -9.45 -3.57 11.47
N PHE A 101 -9.85 -2.60 10.63
CA PHE A 101 -10.06 -2.83 9.19
C PHE A 101 -8.76 -3.23 8.48
N THR A 102 -7.65 -2.52 8.76
CA THR A 102 -6.34 -2.81 8.19
C THR A 102 -5.92 -4.24 8.45
N GLU A 103 -5.94 -4.63 9.72
CA GLU A 103 -5.56 -5.97 10.14
C GLU A 103 -6.51 -7.05 9.60
N PHE A 104 -7.82 -6.75 9.54
CA PHE A 104 -8.79 -7.64 8.92
C PHE A 104 -8.50 -7.89 7.43
N ILE A 105 -8.22 -6.82 6.66
CA ILE A 105 -7.86 -6.96 5.24
C ILE A 105 -6.55 -7.74 5.08
N GLN A 106 -5.53 -7.41 5.87
CA GLN A 106 -4.26 -8.14 5.84
C GLN A 106 -4.46 -9.63 6.14
N ASP A 107 -5.17 -9.97 7.22
CA ASP A 107 -5.42 -11.38 7.60
C ASP A 107 -6.23 -12.12 6.54
N ALA A 108 -7.25 -11.48 5.96
CA ALA A 108 -8.08 -12.08 4.92
C ALA A 108 -7.31 -12.41 3.65
N TYR A 109 -6.37 -11.55 3.24
CA TYR A 109 -5.58 -11.79 2.03
C TYR A 109 -4.39 -12.72 2.28
N LEU A 110 -3.69 -12.59 3.42
CA LEU A 110 -2.61 -13.50 3.78
C LEU A 110 -3.10 -14.94 3.95
N SER A 111 -4.24 -15.15 4.61
CA SER A 111 -4.81 -16.50 4.75
C SER A 111 -5.16 -17.14 3.40
N LYS A 112 -5.65 -16.37 2.43
CA LYS A 112 -5.92 -16.86 1.05
C LYS A 112 -4.63 -17.24 0.33
N MET A 113 -3.57 -16.45 0.51
CA MET A 113 -2.26 -16.76 -0.07
C MET A 113 -1.67 -18.05 0.49
N GLU A 114 -1.98 -18.40 1.73
CA GLU A 114 -1.53 -19.63 2.37
C GLU A 114 -2.38 -20.86 1.97
N GLN A 115 -3.69 -20.67 1.78
CA GLN A 115 -4.59 -21.69 1.25
C GLN A 115 -4.23 -22.12 -0.19
N ALA A 116 -3.79 -21.18 -0.99
CA ALA A 116 -3.12 -21.52 -2.23
C ALA A 116 -1.73 -22.05 -1.87
N THR A 117 -1.52 -23.35 -1.96
CA THR A 117 -0.25 -24.01 -1.63
C THR A 117 0.91 -23.14 -2.09
N VAL A 118 1.91 -22.88 -1.23
CA VAL A 118 3.08 -22.04 -1.57
C VAL A 118 3.71 -22.48 -2.91
N GLU A 119 3.62 -23.79 -3.22
CA GLU A 119 4.07 -24.35 -4.49
C GLU A 119 3.18 -23.92 -5.65
N LYS A 120 1.86 -23.86 -5.46
CA LYS A 120 0.91 -23.39 -6.48
C LYS A 120 1.12 -21.88 -6.75
N ILE A 121 1.26 -21.07 -5.71
CA ILE A 121 1.60 -19.64 -5.88
C ILE A 121 2.96 -19.50 -6.56
N ARG A 122 3.95 -20.34 -6.23
CA ARG A 122 5.28 -20.29 -6.84
C ARG A 122 5.25 -20.72 -8.31
N GLN A 123 4.49 -21.75 -8.64
CA GLN A 123 4.27 -22.13 -10.03
C GLN A 123 3.45 -21.07 -10.76
N GLU A 124 2.38 -20.58 -10.17
CA GLU A 124 1.60 -19.47 -10.71
C GLU A 124 2.45 -18.20 -10.86
N ALA A 125 3.31 -17.84 -9.90
CA ALA A 125 4.21 -16.71 -10.02
C ALA A 125 5.26 -16.86 -11.14
N LYS A 126 5.67 -18.08 -11.46
CA LYS A 126 6.55 -18.33 -12.62
C LYS A 126 5.81 -18.28 -13.96
N THR A 127 4.52 -18.56 -13.96
CA THR A 127 3.66 -18.63 -15.16
C THR A 127 2.68 -17.46 -15.25
N THR A 128 2.43 -16.76 -14.13
CA THR A 128 1.59 -15.57 -14.08
C THR A 128 2.35 -14.40 -14.67
N SER A 129 1.90 -13.91 -15.80
CA SER A 129 2.42 -12.68 -16.39
C SER A 129 1.48 -11.53 -16.07
N VAL A 130 2.00 -10.54 -15.36
CA VAL A 130 1.31 -9.26 -15.18
C VAL A 130 1.72 -8.32 -16.30
N ARG A 131 0.75 -7.91 -17.10
CA ARG A 131 0.96 -6.93 -18.15
C ARG A 131 0.37 -5.60 -17.72
N PHE A 132 1.21 -4.60 -17.52
CA PHE A 132 0.77 -3.23 -17.33
C PHE A 132 0.40 -2.61 -18.67
N LEU A 133 -0.79 -2.02 -18.76
CA LEU A 133 -1.35 -1.51 -20.00
C LEU A 133 -1.14 0.01 -20.14
N LYS A 134 -1.60 0.76 -19.14
CA LYS A 134 -1.54 2.23 -19.10
C LYS A 134 -1.73 2.73 -17.69
N GLN A 135 -1.48 4.03 -17.50
CA GLN A 135 -1.96 4.78 -16.33
C GLN A 135 -2.74 5.99 -16.82
N THR A 136 -3.76 6.38 -16.08
CA THR A 136 -4.59 7.55 -16.37
C THR A 136 -4.68 8.41 -15.12
N TYR A 137 -4.41 9.72 -15.27
CA TYR A 137 -4.56 10.68 -14.18
C TYR A 137 -5.95 11.30 -14.24
N PHE A 138 -6.69 11.27 -13.15
CA PHE A 138 -7.97 11.97 -12.99
C PHE A 138 -7.76 13.40 -12.49
N SER A 139 -6.67 13.60 -11.74
CA SER A 139 -6.16 14.90 -11.27
C SER A 139 -4.66 14.75 -11.00
N PRO A 140 -3.93 15.82 -10.63
CA PRO A 140 -2.53 15.72 -10.25
C PRO A 140 -2.24 14.68 -9.15
N ASP A 141 -3.20 14.48 -8.24
CA ASP A 141 -3.06 13.64 -7.06
C ASP A 141 -3.86 12.32 -7.12
N TYR A 142 -4.57 12.04 -8.22
CA TYR A 142 -5.36 10.82 -8.40
C TYR A 142 -5.10 10.17 -9.74
N ALA A 143 -4.84 8.86 -9.72
CA ALA A 143 -4.56 8.08 -10.92
C ALA A 143 -5.12 6.66 -10.83
N GLU A 144 -5.26 6.02 -11.97
CA GLU A 144 -5.55 4.60 -12.09
C GLU A 144 -4.47 3.94 -12.93
N VAL A 145 -3.94 2.81 -12.45
CA VAL A 145 -3.00 1.95 -13.16
C VAL A 145 -3.77 0.72 -13.62
N PHE A 146 -3.74 0.48 -14.92
CA PHE A 146 -4.43 -0.62 -15.58
C PHE A 146 -3.46 -1.76 -15.84
N SER A 147 -3.85 -2.97 -15.46
CA SER A 147 -3.08 -4.17 -15.75
C SER A 147 -3.98 -5.37 -16.04
N THR A 148 -3.40 -6.40 -16.63
CA THR A 148 -4.02 -7.71 -16.77
C THR A 148 -3.10 -8.78 -16.20
N VAL A 149 -3.70 -9.81 -15.62
CA VAL A 149 -3.02 -10.96 -15.02
C VAL A 149 -3.44 -12.22 -15.76
N ALA A 150 -2.50 -12.84 -16.47
CA ALA A 150 -2.75 -14.11 -17.10
C ALA A 150 -2.52 -15.23 -16.08
N LEU A 151 -3.52 -16.05 -15.84
CA LEU A 151 -3.48 -17.24 -14.98
C LEU A 151 -3.42 -18.49 -15.84
N GLN A 152 -2.67 -19.51 -15.40
CA GLN A 152 -2.43 -20.72 -16.19
C GLN A 152 -3.71 -21.49 -16.54
N ASP A 153 -4.68 -21.49 -15.62
CA ASP A 153 -5.93 -22.26 -15.75
C ASP A 153 -7.10 -21.43 -16.30
N GLN A 154 -6.87 -20.17 -16.71
CA GLN A 154 -7.89 -19.28 -17.25
C GLN A 154 -7.58 -18.90 -18.69
N LYS A 155 -8.61 -18.99 -19.55
CA LYS A 155 -8.49 -18.65 -20.97
C LYS A 155 -8.29 -17.15 -21.19
N ASP A 156 -9.00 -16.34 -20.40
CA ASP A 156 -8.97 -14.89 -20.51
C ASP A 156 -8.21 -14.31 -19.32
N PRO A 157 -7.33 -13.32 -19.53
CA PRO A 157 -6.62 -12.67 -18.43
C PRO A 157 -7.58 -11.83 -17.57
N LEU A 158 -7.40 -11.87 -16.25
CA LEU A 158 -8.13 -11.02 -15.32
C LEU A 158 -7.68 -9.55 -15.46
N GLU A 159 -8.63 -8.63 -15.47
CA GLU A 159 -8.32 -7.20 -15.33
C GLU A 159 -8.05 -6.89 -13.86
N LEU A 160 -6.88 -6.32 -13.57
CA LEU A 160 -6.48 -5.91 -12.24
C LEU A 160 -6.03 -4.45 -12.28
N ASN A 161 -6.85 -3.56 -11.75
CA ASN A 161 -6.54 -2.13 -11.77
C ASN A 161 -6.36 -1.60 -10.35
N TYR A 162 -5.52 -0.58 -10.23
CA TYR A 162 -5.15 0.03 -8.95
C TYR A 162 -5.54 1.51 -8.97
N LEU A 163 -6.47 1.89 -8.11
CA LEU A 163 -6.84 3.28 -7.90
C LEU A 163 -5.87 3.87 -6.86
N MET A 164 -5.19 4.93 -7.24
CA MET A 164 -4.09 5.50 -6.48
C MET A 164 -4.29 6.98 -6.23
N HIS A 165 -3.80 7.45 -5.08
CA HIS A 165 -3.69 8.87 -4.81
C HIS A 165 -2.36 9.21 -4.15
N GLN A 166 -2.00 10.49 -4.19
CA GLN A 166 -0.83 11.00 -3.46
C GLN A 166 -1.20 11.25 -2.00
N SER A 167 -0.43 10.64 -1.08
CA SER A 167 -0.52 10.86 0.36
C SER A 167 0.89 11.06 0.90
N GLY A 168 1.16 12.22 1.50
CA GLY A 168 2.49 12.56 1.99
C GLY A 168 3.57 12.60 0.89
N GLY A 169 3.20 12.98 -0.34
CA GLY A 169 4.12 13.03 -1.49
C GLY A 169 4.44 11.67 -2.11
N GLN A 170 3.74 10.61 -1.71
CA GLN A 170 3.89 9.26 -2.26
C GLN A 170 2.57 8.74 -2.84
N TRP A 171 2.65 8.02 -3.94
CA TRP A 171 1.51 7.31 -4.50
C TRP A 171 1.16 6.10 -3.65
N ARG A 172 -0.11 5.98 -3.24
CA ARG A 172 -0.65 4.85 -2.48
C ARG A 172 -1.95 4.36 -3.10
N VAL A 173 -2.16 3.07 -3.05
CA VAL A 173 -3.38 2.42 -3.52
C VAL A 173 -4.47 2.61 -2.48
N TYR A 174 -5.62 3.15 -2.88
CA TYR A 174 -6.80 3.30 -2.03
C TYR A 174 -7.97 2.40 -2.45
N ASP A 175 -7.89 1.75 -3.62
CA ASP A 175 -8.81 0.71 -4.06
C ASP A 175 -8.16 -0.18 -5.13
N VAL A 176 -8.62 -1.40 -5.23
CA VAL A 176 -8.25 -2.35 -6.27
C VAL A 176 -9.51 -2.88 -6.93
N THR A 177 -9.53 -2.93 -8.25
CA THR A 177 -10.63 -3.56 -8.99
C THR A 177 -10.15 -4.82 -9.69
N VAL A 178 -10.95 -5.87 -9.60
CA VAL A 178 -10.76 -7.13 -10.31
C VAL A 178 -11.96 -7.32 -11.23
N ASP A 179 -11.76 -7.40 -12.54
CA ASP A 179 -12.84 -7.45 -13.54
C ASP A 179 -13.93 -6.42 -13.26
N ALA A 180 -13.54 -5.16 -13.08
CA ALA A 180 -14.38 -4.03 -12.74
C ALA A 180 -15.09 -4.09 -11.36
N ILE A 181 -14.84 -5.10 -10.53
CA ILE A 181 -15.41 -5.20 -9.18
C ILE A 181 -14.45 -4.56 -8.18
N SER A 182 -14.83 -3.42 -7.61
CA SER A 182 -14.06 -2.72 -6.57
C SER A 182 -14.07 -3.50 -5.25
N LEU A 183 -12.88 -3.70 -4.69
CA LEU A 183 -12.69 -4.29 -3.37
C LEU A 183 -13.38 -3.46 -2.28
N VAL A 184 -13.12 -2.16 -2.27
CA VAL A 184 -13.67 -1.25 -1.27
C VAL A 184 -15.18 -1.11 -1.40
N ALA A 185 -15.72 -1.06 -2.63
CA ALA A 185 -17.16 -1.01 -2.84
C ALA A 185 -17.85 -2.31 -2.38
N ASN A 186 -17.21 -3.46 -2.56
CA ASN A 186 -17.72 -4.73 -2.07
C ASN A 186 -17.83 -4.74 -0.54
N TYR A 187 -16.79 -4.31 0.17
CA TYR A 187 -16.85 -4.16 1.64
C TYR A 187 -17.86 -3.10 2.07
N ARG A 188 -17.96 -1.98 1.35
CA ARG A 188 -18.98 -0.95 1.63
C ARG A 188 -20.39 -1.53 1.61
N ASN A 189 -20.71 -2.32 0.62
CA ASN A 189 -22.03 -2.95 0.50
C ASN A 189 -22.29 -3.94 1.66
N GLN A 190 -21.29 -4.70 2.06
CA GLN A 190 -21.39 -5.63 3.19
C GLN A 190 -21.55 -4.88 4.52
N PHE A 191 -20.69 -3.89 4.77
CA PHE A 191 -20.71 -3.10 6.02
C PHE A 191 -21.98 -2.30 6.16
N ASN A 192 -22.43 -1.67 5.06
CA ASN A 192 -23.70 -0.93 5.03
C ASN A 192 -24.89 -1.84 5.41
N ARG A 193 -24.91 -3.08 4.91
CA ARG A 193 -25.95 -4.05 5.27
C ARG A 193 -25.95 -4.38 6.76
N VAL A 194 -24.76 -4.69 7.31
CA VAL A 194 -24.62 -5.02 8.74
C VAL A 194 -25.01 -3.82 9.61
N ILE A 195 -24.48 -2.62 9.29
CA ILE A 195 -24.73 -1.44 10.11
C ILE A 195 -26.22 -1.05 10.08
N ASN A 196 -26.87 -1.10 8.92
CA ASN A 196 -28.29 -0.76 8.81
C ASN A 196 -29.22 -1.74 9.51
N ASN A 197 -28.86 -3.03 9.55
CA ASN A 197 -29.70 -4.07 10.17
C ASN A 197 -29.42 -4.25 11.67
N GLU A 198 -28.17 -4.13 12.10
CA GLU A 198 -27.73 -4.58 13.42
C GLU A 198 -26.84 -3.54 14.14
N GLY A 199 -26.49 -2.45 13.47
CA GLY A 199 -25.72 -1.35 14.03
C GLY A 199 -24.19 -1.50 13.88
N TYR A 200 -23.49 -0.39 14.09
CA TYR A 200 -22.02 -0.30 14.00
C TYR A 200 -21.28 -1.21 15.00
N PRO A 201 -21.73 -1.37 16.28
CA PRO A 201 -21.08 -2.29 17.20
C PRO A 201 -21.06 -3.75 16.72
N LYS A 202 -22.09 -4.19 15.98
CA LYS A 202 -22.15 -5.53 15.40
C LYS A 202 -21.08 -5.69 14.31
N LEU A 203 -20.91 -4.70 13.45
CA LEU A 203 -19.84 -4.73 12.46
C LEU A 203 -18.46 -4.92 13.12
N LEU A 204 -18.18 -4.18 14.20
CA LEU A 204 -16.91 -4.33 14.92
C LEU A 204 -16.74 -5.74 15.52
N ALA A 205 -17.81 -6.30 16.11
CA ALA A 205 -17.78 -7.64 16.64
C ALA A 205 -17.51 -8.69 15.55
N ASP A 206 -18.17 -8.56 14.39
CA ASP A 206 -18.00 -9.48 13.27
C ASP A 206 -16.58 -9.42 12.69
N LEU A 207 -16.02 -8.22 12.55
CA LEU A 207 -14.64 -8.06 12.07
C LEU A 207 -13.63 -8.69 13.03
N ARG A 208 -13.80 -8.51 14.35
CA ARG A 208 -12.94 -9.13 15.38
C ARG A 208 -13.05 -10.66 15.34
N ALA A 209 -14.26 -11.19 15.34
CA ALA A 209 -14.49 -12.64 15.27
C ALA A 209 -13.91 -13.24 14.00
N LYS A 210 -14.06 -12.57 12.86
CA LYS A 210 -13.49 -13.05 11.59
C LYS A 210 -11.96 -13.03 11.62
N ARG A 211 -11.34 -12.00 12.19
CA ARG A 211 -9.87 -11.95 12.37
C ARG A 211 -9.37 -13.09 13.25
N GLU A 212 -10.03 -13.37 14.37
CA GLU A 212 -9.67 -14.49 15.24
C GLU A 212 -9.70 -15.82 14.49
N GLN A 213 -10.74 -16.08 13.70
CA GLN A 213 -10.83 -17.27 12.85
C GLN A 213 -9.67 -17.36 11.87
N LEU A 214 -9.35 -16.27 11.17
CA LEU A 214 -8.26 -16.23 10.20
C LEU A 214 -6.89 -16.45 10.88
N GLN A 215 -6.67 -15.84 12.04
CA GLN A 215 -5.43 -16.02 12.81
C GLN A 215 -5.28 -17.44 13.36
N GLN A 216 -6.36 -18.08 13.81
CA GLN A 216 -6.34 -19.48 14.24
C GLN A 216 -5.98 -20.39 13.06
N TYR A 217 -6.59 -20.18 11.88
CA TYR A 217 -6.25 -20.90 10.68
C TYR A 217 -4.76 -20.75 10.34
N MET A 218 -4.24 -19.52 10.29
CA MET A 218 -2.84 -19.25 9.98
C MET A 218 -1.86 -19.86 11.01
N LYS A 219 -2.23 -19.95 12.28
CA LYS A 219 -1.41 -20.63 13.32
C LYS A 219 -1.36 -22.13 13.09
N GLN A 220 -2.47 -22.76 12.73
CA GLN A 220 -2.53 -24.20 12.43
C GLN A 220 -1.65 -24.55 11.22
N GLU A 221 -1.74 -23.75 10.14
CA GLU A 221 -0.89 -23.95 8.96
C GLU A 221 0.61 -23.79 9.27
N ALA A 222 0.97 -22.83 10.10
CA ALA A 222 2.36 -22.66 10.53
C ALA A 222 2.88 -23.85 11.34
N SER A 223 2.03 -24.44 12.20
CA SER A 223 2.39 -25.62 12.99
C SER A 223 2.55 -26.87 12.10
N ASN A 224 1.66 -27.06 11.13
CA ASN A 224 1.72 -28.15 10.19
C ASN A 224 2.98 -28.06 9.29
N SER A 225 3.33 -26.86 8.85
CA SER A 225 4.51 -26.61 8.03
C SER A 225 5.83 -26.77 8.76
N ALA A 226 5.86 -26.69 10.09
CA ALA A 226 7.04 -26.87 10.93
C ALA A 226 7.28 -28.36 11.27
N SER A 227 6.29 -29.22 11.02
CA SER A 227 6.33 -30.65 11.36
C SER A 227 6.72 -31.53 10.16
N HIS A 228 6.99 -30.95 9.02
CA HIS A 228 7.47 -31.57 7.78
C HIS A 228 8.80 -30.97 7.34
#